data_875aca50de73e297e5cdb474c9401733
#
_entry.id   875aca50de73e297e5cdb474c9401733
#
_cell.length_a   1.000
_cell.length_b   1.000
_cell.length_c   1.000
_cell.angle_alpha   90.00
_cell.angle_beta   90.00
_cell.angle_gamma   90.00
#
_symmetry.space_group_name_H-M   'P 1'
#
loop_
_entity.id
_entity.type
_entity.pdbx_description
1 polymer ?
#
loop_
_entity_poly.entity_id
_entity_poly.type
_entity_poly.pdbx_seq_one_letter_code
_entity_poly.pdbx_strand_id
1 'polypeptide(L)'
;MMVKIIAAALFLILNPWIVRAQSTGETGVRGEIVGQGGLKFPIAVSPLKNLGTTPDVGKLSEGIADAIVYDLDLSGWFKVLDRAAYIENPQKSGVVLGSFDFKDWSTIGAEGLVKGGFTIQGEEVTVELRLFDVFQNKERVGKRYVGRTKDYRRIAHKFADEIINQFTGVPGIFNTRIAYVSTSGGRFKEIHVAHLDGSEKFQVTNNHTINLSPSWTPDGKSVLYTSYKDRNSSLYLFELYSGKEVKIAPRNGRYLGGKTSPNGQYIAATVETGGNSNIVLLDRKGNLIRSLTENSGIQVSPAWSPDSRQLVFVSDRSGSPQLYVLDVTGSQSRRLTYSGTYNTSPEWSPRGDRIAYTGRVGNRFAIFTVSVDGGEPRKLTAESADSEDPSWSPDGRFIVFSSNRAGKYHLYVMQANGESQRRLTGSGGDDTKPSWSPRLD
;
A
#
# COMPACT_ATOMS: atom_id res chain seq x y z
N MET A 1 5.56 -74.78 -20.25
CA MET A 1 4.92 -74.32 -19.01
C MET A 1 5.35 -72.88 -18.79
N MET A 2 4.58 -71.94 -19.37
CA MET A 2 4.90 -70.50 -19.38
C MET A 2 3.92 -69.78 -18.45
N VAL A 3 4.44 -69.14 -17.42
CA VAL A 3 3.69 -68.27 -16.49
C VAL A 3 3.75 -66.87 -17.06
N LYS A 4 2.60 -66.29 -17.42
CA LYS A 4 2.40 -64.89 -17.80
C LYS A 4 2.33 -64.04 -16.55
N ILE A 5 3.22 -63.07 -16.37
CA ILE A 5 3.16 -62.01 -15.39
C ILE A 5 2.46 -60.83 -16.06
N ILE A 6 1.30 -60.43 -15.52
CA ILE A 6 0.59 -59.22 -15.92
C ILE A 6 1.12 -58.06 -15.03
N ALA A 7 1.77 -57.06 -15.66
CA ALA A 7 2.14 -55.85 -14.99
C ALA A 7 0.97 -54.83 -15.02
N ALA A 8 0.42 -54.51 -13.85
CA ALA A 8 -0.53 -53.41 -13.70
C ALA A 8 0.20 -52.10 -13.56
N ALA A 9 0.04 -51.20 -14.53
CA ALA A 9 0.53 -49.84 -14.46
C ALA A 9 -0.40 -48.99 -13.61
N LEU A 10 0.09 -48.54 -12.45
CA LEU A 10 -0.57 -47.54 -11.60
C LEU A 10 -0.28 -46.15 -12.16
N PHE A 11 -1.29 -45.47 -12.69
CA PHE A 11 -1.26 -44.05 -12.99
C PHE A 11 -1.35 -43.25 -11.70
N LEU A 12 -0.25 -42.69 -11.23
CA LEU A 12 -0.22 -41.67 -10.18
C LEU A 12 -0.57 -40.31 -10.80
N ILE A 13 -1.79 -39.84 -10.54
CA ILE A 13 -2.21 -38.48 -10.81
C ILE A 13 -1.59 -37.59 -9.73
N LEU A 14 -0.57 -36.87 -10.08
CA LEU A 14 0.04 -35.83 -9.24
C LEU A 14 -0.89 -34.59 -9.21
N ASN A 15 -1.60 -34.42 -8.11
CA ASN A 15 -2.26 -33.14 -7.78
C ASN A 15 -1.24 -32.15 -7.21
N PRO A 16 -1.19 -30.91 -7.72
CA PRO A 16 -0.26 -29.91 -7.17
C PRO A 16 -0.83 -29.25 -5.91
N TRP A 17 -0.08 -29.40 -4.84
CA TRP A 17 0.15 -28.47 -3.74
C TRP A 17 -1.05 -27.86 -3.00
N ILE A 18 -1.57 -28.60 -2.04
CA ILE A 18 -2.21 -28.02 -0.85
C ILE A 18 -1.11 -27.92 0.22
N VAL A 19 -0.58 -26.74 0.46
CA VAL A 19 0.27 -26.46 1.62
C VAL A 19 -0.66 -26.33 2.84
N ARG A 20 -0.80 -27.44 3.58
CA ARG A 20 -1.42 -27.44 4.91
C ARG A 20 -0.39 -26.93 5.92
N ALA A 21 -0.58 -25.73 6.45
CA ALA A 21 0.04 -25.34 7.69
C ALA A 21 -0.69 -26.06 8.84
N GLN A 22 -0.05 -27.06 9.44
CA GLN A 22 -0.51 -27.65 10.69
C GLN A 22 -0.04 -26.78 11.86
N SER A 23 -0.95 -26.05 12.49
CA SER A 23 -0.77 -25.56 13.86
C SER A 23 -1.38 -26.60 14.79
N THR A 24 -0.55 -27.18 15.66
CA THR A 24 -0.96 -28.05 16.75
C THR A 24 -1.57 -27.21 17.87
N GLY A 25 -2.85 -27.45 18.17
CA GLY A 25 -3.51 -27.00 19.40
C GLY A 25 -4.72 -26.10 19.17
N GLU A 26 -5.89 -26.67 19.48
CA GLU A 26 -7.24 -26.12 19.60
C GLU A 26 -8.09 -26.08 18.32
N THR A 27 -9.26 -26.73 18.44
CA THR A 27 -10.36 -26.79 17.47
C THR A 27 -10.94 -25.39 17.22
N GLY A 28 -10.31 -24.65 16.34
CA GLY A 28 -10.81 -23.38 15.83
C GLY A 28 -11.59 -23.60 14.53
N VAL A 29 -12.67 -22.87 14.32
CA VAL A 29 -13.39 -22.81 13.05
C VAL A 29 -12.39 -22.44 11.96
N ARG A 30 -12.22 -23.31 10.97
CA ARG A 30 -11.45 -23.02 9.77
C ARG A 30 -12.35 -22.22 8.82
N GLY A 31 -12.29 -20.90 8.90
CA GLY A 31 -12.76 -20.06 7.84
C GLY A 31 -11.67 -20.02 6.78
N GLU A 32 -11.88 -20.63 5.63
CA GLU A 32 -11.02 -20.43 4.46
C GLU A 32 -11.43 -19.10 3.83
N ILE A 33 -10.60 -18.06 3.98
CA ILE A 33 -10.82 -16.82 3.23
C ILE A 33 -10.32 -17.09 1.82
N VAL A 34 -11.23 -17.41 0.94
CA VAL A 34 -10.97 -17.57 -0.49
C VAL A 34 -10.90 -16.15 -1.07
N GLY A 35 -9.71 -15.55 -1.15
CA GLY A 35 -9.48 -14.32 -1.88
C GLY A 35 -9.73 -14.51 -3.37
N GLN A 36 -10.30 -13.48 -4.03
CA GLN A 36 -10.62 -13.38 -5.45
C GLN A 36 -11.67 -14.39 -5.96
N GLY A 37 -12.95 -13.96 -5.89
CA GLY A 37 -14.10 -14.69 -6.46
C GLY A 37 -14.79 -15.66 -5.52
N GLY A 38 -14.31 -15.83 -4.29
CA GLY A 38 -15.00 -16.56 -3.25
C GLY A 38 -16.01 -15.72 -2.47
N LEU A 39 -16.86 -16.36 -1.69
CA LEU A 39 -17.83 -15.66 -0.83
C LEU A 39 -17.09 -14.84 0.22
N LYS A 40 -17.36 -13.53 0.24
CA LYS A 40 -16.83 -12.62 1.25
C LYS A 40 -17.38 -12.97 2.62
N PHE A 41 -16.54 -12.89 3.66
CA PHE A 41 -16.93 -13.18 5.04
C PHE A 41 -17.87 -12.07 5.58
N PRO A 42 -19.12 -12.39 5.98
CA PRO A 42 -20.07 -11.39 6.47
C PRO A 42 -19.68 -10.90 7.86
N ILE A 43 -19.44 -9.58 7.98
CA ILE A 43 -19.03 -8.97 9.23
C ILE A 43 -19.87 -7.73 9.55
N ALA A 44 -20.28 -7.61 10.80
CA ALA A 44 -20.93 -6.42 11.34
C ALA A 44 -19.92 -5.60 12.13
N VAL A 45 -19.98 -4.28 11.97
CA VAL A 45 -19.15 -3.32 12.73
C VAL A 45 -20.08 -2.35 13.45
N SER A 46 -20.29 -2.60 14.73
CA SER A 46 -21.17 -1.78 15.56
C SER A 46 -20.54 -0.43 15.89
N PRO A 47 -21.27 0.70 15.86
CA PRO A 47 -20.81 1.94 16.47
C PRO A 47 -20.37 1.71 17.92
N LEU A 48 -19.33 2.39 18.36
CA LEU A 48 -18.75 2.17 19.69
C LEU A 48 -19.62 2.79 20.79
N LYS A 49 -19.71 2.10 21.91
CA LYS A 49 -20.40 2.61 23.09
C LYS A 49 -19.53 3.62 23.84
N ASN A 50 -20.10 4.77 24.19
CA ASN A 50 -19.46 5.65 25.17
C ASN A 50 -19.61 5.02 26.56
N LEU A 51 -18.50 4.60 27.18
CA LEU A 51 -18.45 3.99 28.50
C LEU A 51 -18.23 5.02 29.63
N GLY A 52 -17.91 6.26 29.27
CA GLY A 52 -17.69 7.36 30.20
C GLY A 52 -18.88 8.31 30.30
N THR A 53 -18.68 9.39 31.04
CA THR A 53 -19.65 10.46 31.22
C THR A 53 -19.41 11.66 30.32
N THR A 54 -18.22 11.78 29.72
CA THR A 54 -17.89 12.87 28.80
C THR A 54 -18.66 12.69 27.48
N PRO A 55 -19.40 13.69 27.00
CA PRO A 55 -20.14 13.58 25.73
C PRO A 55 -19.23 13.34 24.54
N ASP A 56 -19.69 12.54 23.60
CA ASP A 56 -18.99 12.25 22.31
C ASP A 56 -19.22 13.39 21.30
N VAL A 57 -18.67 14.55 21.56
CA VAL A 57 -18.76 15.72 20.67
C VAL A 57 -18.01 15.47 19.36
N GLY A 58 -16.94 14.68 19.40
CA GLY A 58 -16.10 14.36 18.25
C GLY A 58 -16.64 13.23 17.37
N LYS A 59 -17.81 12.66 17.68
CA LYS A 59 -18.41 11.50 16.97
C LYS A 59 -17.47 10.30 16.87
N LEU A 60 -16.71 10.02 17.92
CA LEU A 60 -15.77 8.90 17.99
C LEU A 60 -16.47 7.55 17.82
N SER A 61 -17.71 7.43 18.36
CA SER A 61 -18.55 6.25 18.24
C SER A 61 -18.69 5.77 16.80
N GLU A 62 -19.11 6.66 15.91
CA GLU A 62 -19.30 6.39 14.50
C GLU A 62 -17.97 6.44 13.72
N GLY A 63 -17.12 7.43 14.02
CA GLY A 63 -15.88 7.66 13.28
C GLY A 63 -14.88 6.50 13.35
N ILE A 64 -14.76 5.83 14.51
CA ILE A 64 -13.91 4.63 14.64
C ILE A 64 -14.53 3.48 13.85
N ALA A 65 -15.84 3.26 13.99
CA ALA A 65 -16.52 2.18 13.28
C ALA A 65 -16.50 2.40 11.76
N ASP A 66 -16.66 3.63 11.27
CA ASP A 66 -16.59 3.97 9.82
C ASP A 66 -15.20 3.72 9.25
N ALA A 67 -14.15 4.06 9.98
CA ALA A 67 -12.79 3.79 9.55
C ALA A 67 -12.51 2.29 9.45
N ILE A 68 -12.98 1.48 10.43
CA ILE A 68 -12.87 0.01 10.37
C ILE A 68 -13.67 -0.54 9.18
N VAL A 69 -14.89 -0.06 8.94
CA VAL A 69 -15.73 -0.44 7.79
C VAL A 69 -15.01 -0.17 6.48
N TYR A 70 -14.42 1.03 6.34
CA TYR A 70 -13.66 1.40 5.14
C TYR A 70 -12.52 0.43 4.87
N ASP A 71 -11.73 0.10 5.89
CA ASP A 71 -10.59 -0.78 5.79
C ASP A 71 -10.98 -2.22 5.41
N LEU A 72 -11.98 -2.76 6.12
CA LEU A 72 -12.45 -4.14 5.87
C LEU A 72 -13.08 -4.28 4.47
N ASP A 73 -13.82 -3.27 4.02
CA ASP A 73 -14.39 -3.27 2.68
C ASP A 73 -13.31 -3.09 1.59
N LEU A 74 -12.29 -2.23 1.83
CA LEU A 74 -11.13 -2.08 0.95
C LEU A 74 -10.36 -3.40 0.82
N SER A 75 -10.24 -4.17 1.90
CA SER A 75 -9.53 -5.47 1.90
C SER A 75 -10.07 -6.45 0.84
N GLY A 76 -11.35 -6.33 0.50
CA GLY A 76 -12.05 -7.21 -0.43
C GLY A 76 -12.45 -8.57 0.15
N TRP A 77 -12.06 -8.90 1.39
CA TRP A 77 -12.34 -10.20 2.03
C TRP A 77 -13.65 -10.23 2.79
N PHE A 78 -14.15 -9.05 3.21
CA PHE A 78 -15.34 -8.95 4.04
C PHE A 78 -16.52 -8.40 3.24
N LYS A 79 -17.71 -8.91 3.55
CA LYS A 79 -18.98 -8.30 3.24
C LYS A 79 -19.44 -7.57 4.52
N VAL A 80 -19.15 -6.28 4.60
CA VAL A 80 -19.60 -5.48 5.73
C VAL A 80 -21.12 -5.32 5.64
N LEU A 81 -21.82 -5.66 6.71
CA LEU A 81 -23.28 -5.57 6.77
C LEU A 81 -23.74 -4.13 7.01
N ASP A 82 -24.86 -3.76 6.36
CA ASP A 82 -25.46 -2.44 6.52
C ASP A 82 -25.95 -2.24 7.96
N ARG A 83 -25.59 -1.13 8.57
CA ARG A 83 -26.04 -0.75 9.92
C ARG A 83 -27.55 -0.61 10.04
N ALA A 84 -28.25 -0.30 8.95
CA ALA A 84 -29.71 -0.24 8.92
C ALA A 84 -30.38 -1.58 9.26
N ALA A 85 -29.65 -2.70 9.05
CA ALA A 85 -30.13 -4.04 9.40
C ALA A 85 -29.92 -4.42 10.88
N TYR A 86 -29.19 -3.64 11.66
CA TYR A 86 -28.86 -3.98 13.04
C TYR A 86 -30.09 -3.90 13.95
N ILE A 87 -30.36 -5.00 14.65
CA ILE A 87 -31.50 -5.13 15.59
C ILE A 87 -31.12 -4.49 16.92
N GLU A 88 -29.88 -4.67 17.33
CA GLU A 88 -29.34 -4.18 18.61
C GLU A 88 -29.09 -2.66 18.59
N ASN A 89 -29.40 -1.99 19.69
CA ASN A 89 -29.01 -0.60 19.92
C ASN A 89 -27.60 -0.57 20.57
N PRO A 90 -26.56 -0.08 19.88
CA PRO A 90 -25.18 -0.12 20.37
C PRO A 90 -24.96 0.62 21.68
N GLN A 91 -25.73 1.67 21.94
CA GLN A 91 -25.57 2.49 23.16
C GLN A 91 -26.25 1.85 24.41
N LYS A 92 -27.19 0.93 24.19
CA LYS A 92 -27.89 0.23 25.28
C LYS A 92 -27.27 -1.10 25.63
N SER A 93 -26.75 -1.83 24.64
CA SER A 93 -26.12 -3.14 24.84
C SER A 93 -24.72 -3.05 25.41
N GLY A 94 -24.22 -4.14 25.95
CA GLY A 94 -22.84 -4.25 26.41
C GLY A 94 -21.84 -4.49 25.28
N VAL A 95 -20.54 -4.45 25.63
CA VAL A 95 -19.44 -4.61 24.68
C VAL A 95 -18.54 -5.82 24.97
N VAL A 96 -18.83 -6.55 26.06
CA VAL A 96 -18.08 -7.75 26.46
C VAL A 96 -18.94 -9.00 26.32
N LEU A 97 -18.29 -10.15 26.26
CA LEU A 97 -18.95 -11.43 26.17
C LEU A 97 -20.01 -11.59 27.28
N GLY A 98 -21.22 -12.04 26.92
CA GLY A 98 -22.35 -12.21 27.86
C GLY A 98 -23.14 -10.94 28.18
N SER A 99 -22.77 -9.79 27.61
CA SER A 99 -23.48 -8.51 27.84
C SER A 99 -24.35 -8.04 26.66
N PHE A 100 -24.46 -8.87 25.63
CA PHE A 100 -25.31 -8.69 24.43
C PHE A 100 -25.73 -10.07 23.89
N ASP A 101 -26.72 -10.09 22.96
CA ASP A 101 -27.25 -11.33 22.40
C ASP A 101 -26.66 -11.57 20.98
N PHE A 102 -25.95 -12.69 20.78
CA PHE A 102 -25.44 -13.10 19.48
C PHE A 102 -26.56 -13.43 18.47
N LYS A 103 -27.77 -13.77 18.95
CA LYS A 103 -28.90 -14.07 18.10
C LYS A 103 -29.32 -12.88 17.24
N ASP A 104 -29.22 -11.65 17.76
CA ASP A 104 -29.54 -10.43 17.02
C ASP A 104 -28.61 -10.28 15.78
N TRP A 105 -27.38 -10.72 15.90
CA TRP A 105 -26.36 -10.65 14.86
C TRP A 105 -26.43 -11.82 13.89
N SER A 106 -26.64 -13.04 14.37
CA SER A 106 -26.84 -14.21 13.51
C SER A 106 -28.10 -14.09 12.65
N THR A 107 -29.16 -13.48 13.18
CA THR A 107 -30.42 -13.26 12.44
C THR A 107 -30.24 -12.39 11.20
N ILE A 108 -29.34 -11.41 11.24
CA ILE A 108 -29.00 -10.56 10.09
C ILE A 108 -27.88 -11.16 9.21
N GLY A 109 -27.41 -12.36 9.51
CA GLY A 109 -26.41 -13.09 8.74
C GLY A 109 -24.97 -12.68 9.01
N ALA A 110 -24.66 -12.09 10.17
CA ALA A 110 -23.29 -11.82 10.57
C ALA A 110 -22.60 -13.11 11.01
N GLU A 111 -21.38 -13.33 10.53
CA GLU A 111 -20.47 -14.39 10.99
C GLU A 111 -19.40 -13.81 11.92
N GLY A 112 -18.97 -12.59 11.64
CA GLY A 112 -18.09 -11.78 12.49
C GLY A 112 -18.80 -10.57 13.05
N LEU A 113 -18.42 -10.15 14.26
CA LEU A 113 -18.96 -8.97 14.91
C LEU A 113 -17.83 -8.17 15.57
N VAL A 114 -17.71 -6.91 15.19
CA VAL A 114 -16.85 -5.94 15.88
C VAL A 114 -17.70 -5.13 16.83
N LYS A 115 -17.37 -5.16 18.12
CA LYS A 115 -17.94 -4.28 19.15
C LYS A 115 -16.83 -3.61 19.94
N GLY A 116 -17.16 -2.50 20.55
CA GLY A 116 -16.22 -1.80 21.40
C GLY A 116 -16.85 -0.63 22.14
N GLY A 117 -16.04 -0.03 22.99
CA GLY A 117 -16.41 1.15 23.73
C GLY A 117 -15.19 2.05 23.95
N PHE A 118 -15.47 3.27 24.37
CA PHE A 118 -14.42 4.24 24.66
C PHE A 118 -14.77 5.11 25.87
N THR A 119 -13.71 5.67 26.48
CA THR A 119 -13.80 6.72 27.51
C THR A 119 -12.90 7.88 27.12
N ILE A 120 -13.36 9.10 27.43
CA ILE A 120 -12.63 10.34 27.13
C ILE A 120 -12.24 11.00 28.45
N GLN A 121 -10.95 11.36 28.58
CA GLN A 121 -10.41 12.14 29.70
C GLN A 121 -9.57 13.30 29.15
N GLY A 122 -10.16 14.48 29.06
CA GLY A 122 -9.54 15.64 28.40
C GLY A 122 -9.31 15.37 26.91
N GLU A 123 -8.06 15.42 26.46
CA GLU A 123 -7.67 15.08 25.07
C GLU A 123 -7.37 13.59 24.87
N GLU A 124 -7.26 12.81 25.93
CA GLU A 124 -6.96 11.38 25.87
C GLU A 124 -8.25 10.57 25.66
N VAL A 125 -8.16 9.56 24.83
CA VAL A 125 -9.18 8.53 24.63
C VAL A 125 -8.59 7.15 24.91
N THR A 126 -9.31 6.36 25.70
CA THR A 126 -9.09 4.91 25.81
C THR A 126 -10.19 4.22 25.02
N VAL A 127 -9.79 3.34 24.08
CA VAL A 127 -10.70 2.58 23.21
C VAL A 127 -10.47 1.10 23.42
N GLU A 128 -11.54 0.35 23.68
CA GLU A 128 -11.53 -1.10 23.74
C GLU A 128 -12.32 -1.65 22.56
N LEU A 129 -11.68 -2.49 21.75
CA LEU A 129 -12.25 -3.10 20.56
C LEU A 129 -12.14 -4.62 20.64
N ARG A 130 -13.19 -5.32 20.23
CA ARG A 130 -13.29 -6.78 20.23
C ARG A 130 -13.86 -7.28 18.94
N LEU A 131 -13.32 -8.39 18.46
CA LEU A 131 -13.85 -9.19 17.38
C LEU A 131 -14.44 -10.47 17.96
N PHE A 132 -15.68 -10.76 17.63
CA PHE A 132 -16.39 -11.96 18.03
C PHE A 132 -16.70 -12.85 16.83
N ASP A 133 -16.67 -14.14 17.05
CA ASP A 133 -17.25 -15.15 16.20
C ASP A 133 -18.72 -15.33 16.61
N VAL A 134 -19.64 -15.00 15.70
CA VAL A 134 -21.07 -14.99 16.00
C VAL A 134 -21.63 -16.40 16.15
N PHE A 135 -21.14 -17.36 15.37
CA PHE A 135 -21.61 -18.75 15.43
C PHE A 135 -21.11 -19.51 16.66
N GLN A 136 -19.85 -19.22 17.05
CA GLN A 136 -19.25 -19.85 18.23
C GLN A 136 -19.57 -19.14 19.54
N ASN A 137 -20.22 -17.99 19.49
CA ASN A 137 -20.46 -17.12 20.65
C ASN A 137 -19.16 -16.85 21.44
N LYS A 138 -18.06 -16.59 20.74
CA LYS A 138 -16.72 -16.50 21.31
C LYS A 138 -16.02 -15.19 20.90
N GLU A 139 -15.28 -14.59 21.84
CA GLU A 139 -14.34 -13.52 21.53
C GLU A 139 -13.10 -14.12 20.85
N ARG A 140 -12.72 -13.57 19.67
CA ARG A 140 -11.53 -13.95 18.91
C ARG A 140 -10.31 -13.14 19.34
N VAL A 141 -10.50 -11.85 19.47
CA VAL A 141 -9.46 -10.90 19.89
C VAL A 141 -10.08 -9.68 20.55
N GLY A 142 -9.46 -9.23 21.64
CA GLY A 142 -9.74 -7.97 22.31
C GLY A 142 -8.47 -7.14 22.42
N LYS A 143 -8.57 -5.86 22.14
CA LYS A 143 -7.47 -4.90 22.22
C LYS A 143 -7.91 -3.63 22.93
N ARG A 144 -7.01 -3.06 23.73
CA ARG A 144 -7.16 -1.76 24.38
C ARG A 144 -6.10 -0.81 23.83
N TYR A 145 -6.54 0.35 23.39
CA TYR A 145 -5.68 1.41 22.87
C TYR A 145 -5.86 2.67 23.73
N VAL A 146 -4.75 3.38 23.92
CA VAL A 146 -4.74 4.70 24.55
C VAL A 146 -4.09 5.67 23.57
N GLY A 147 -4.71 6.81 23.33
CA GLY A 147 -4.24 7.82 22.41
C GLY A 147 -4.96 9.15 22.59
N ARG A 148 -4.71 10.11 21.71
CA ARG A 148 -5.49 11.36 21.72
C ARG A 148 -6.78 11.17 20.93
N THR A 149 -7.81 11.90 21.29
CA THR A 149 -9.11 11.87 20.59
C THR A 149 -8.97 12.09 19.09
N LYS A 150 -8.06 12.95 18.64
CA LYS A 150 -7.78 13.21 17.23
C LYS A 150 -7.10 12.04 16.49
N ASP A 151 -6.44 11.14 17.21
CA ASP A 151 -5.73 10.00 16.63
C ASP A 151 -6.64 8.75 16.49
N TYR A 152 -7.96 8.89 16.63
CA TYR A 152 -8.93 7.78 16.66
C TYR A 152 -8.89 6.90 15.38
N ARG A 153 -8.63 7.52 14.23
CA ARG A 153 -8.50 6.76 12.96
C ARG A 153 -7.33 5.80 12.98
N ARG A 154 -6.20 6.22 13.54
CA ARG A 154 -5.03 5.34 13.72
C ARG A 154 -5.36 4.14 14.59
N ILE A 155 -6.18 4.33 15.65
CA ILE A 155 -6.67 3.22 16.47
C ILE A 155 -7.54 2.28 15.65
N ALA A 156 -8.47 2.82 14.84
CA ALA A 156 -9.33 2.05 13.96
C ALA A 156 -8.51 1.21 12.96
N HIS A 157 -7.56 1.83 12.26
CA HIS A 157 -6.68 1.16 11.29
C HIS A 157 -5.84 0.05 11.93
N LYS A 158 -5.27 0.29 13.13
CA LYS A 158 -4.54 -0.76 13.87
C LYS A 158 -5.42 -1.94 14.23
N PHE A 159 -6.69 -1.70 14.59
CA PHE A 159 -7.60 -2.80 14.89
C PHE A 159 -8.07 -3.53 13.64
N ALA A 160 -8.30 -2.82 12.55
CA ALA A 160 -8.58 -3.44 11.25
C ALA A 160 -7.41 -4.32 10.78
N ASP A 161 -6.16 -3.87 10.97
CA ASP A 161 -4.96 -4.68 10.71
C ASP A 161 -4.91 -5.95 11.57
N GLU A 162 -5.33 -5.86 12.84
CA GLU A 162 -5.44 -7.02 13.73
C GLU A 162 -6.54 -7.98 13.25
N ILE A 163 -7.70 -7.48 12.81
CA ILE A 163 -8.75 -8.31 12.22
C ILE A 163 -8.18 -9.08 11.02
N ILE A 164 -7.50 -8.40 10.08
CA ILE A 164 -6.87 -9.06 8.93
C ILE A 164 -5.91 -10.16 9.39
N ASN A 165 -5.08 -9.86 10.39
CA ASN A 165 -4.12 -10.83 10.93
C ASN A 165 -4.79 -12.08 11.50
N GLN A 166 -5.91 -11.93 12.22
CA GLN A 166 -6.68 -13.07 12.78
C GLN A 166 -7.21 -14.02 11.69
N PHE A 167 -7.52 -13.50 10.51
CA PHE A 167 -8.04 -14.29 9.39
C PHE A 167 -6.96 -14.83 8.47
N THR A 168 -5.81 -14.14 8.33
CA THR A 168 -4.82 -14.44 7.29
C THR A 168 -3.47 -14.88 7.82
N GLY A 169 -3.21 -14.65 9.11
CA GLY A 169 -1.90 -14.84 9.73
C GLY A 169 -0.86 -13.78 9.29
N VAL A 170 -1.25 -12.77 8.53
CA VAL A 170 -0.38 -11.70 8.05
C VAL A 170 -0.93 -10.35 8.49
N PRO A 171 -0.11 -9.46 9.08
CA PRO A 171 -0.56 -8.12 9.46
C PRO A 171 -1.16 -7.36 8.30
N GLY A 172 -2.20 -6.57 8.56
CA GLY A 172 -2.83 -5.68 7.59
C GLY A 172 -1.91 -4.53 7.15
N ILE A 173 -2.46 -3.62 6.36
CA ILE A 173 -1.75 -2.49 5.76
C ILE A 173 -2.44 -1.15 6.01
N PHE A 174 -3.51 -1.13 6.83
CA PHE A 174 -4.35 0.07 6.94
C PHE A 174 -3.69 1.16 7.75
N ASN A 175 -2.81 0.80 8.72
CA ASN A 175 -1.95 1.77 9.40
C ASN A 175 -0.72 2.14 8.52
N THR A 176 -0.97 2.52 7.25
CA THR A 176 0.06 3.01 6.33
C THR A 176 -0.29 4.40 5.79
N ARG A 177 0.68 5.03 5.14
CA ARG A 177 0.54 6.37 4.58
C ARG A 177 0.98 6.42 3.13
N ILE A 178 0.47 7.41 2.41
CA ILE A 178 0.87 7.70 1.04
C ILE A 178 1.53 9.08 1.02
N ALA A 179 2.79 9.14 0.57
CA ALA A 179 3.45 10.39 0.21
C ALA A 179 3.15 10.68 -1.27
N TYR A 180 2.91 11.94 -1.62
CA TYR A 180 2.55 12.31 -2.98
C TYR A 180 2.88 13.79 -3.26
N VAL A 181 2.88 14.14 -4.54
CA VAL A 181 3.02 15.52 -5.01
C VAL A 181 1.64 16.14 -5.15
N SER A 182 1.42 17.32 -4.57
CA SER A 182 0.15 18.05 -4.70
C SER A 182 0.38 19.49 -5.19
N THR A 183 -0.57 19.97 -6.00
CA THR A 183 -0.68 21.39 -6.38
C THR A 183 -1.88 22.09 -5.70
N SER A 184 -2.43 21.49 -4.64
CA SER A 184 -3.60 22.04 -3.93
C SER A 184 -3.37 23.41 -3.30
N GLY A 185 -2.11 23.77 -3.00
CA GLY A 185 -1.71 25.11 -2.51
C GLY A 185 -1.48 26.15 -3.60
N GLY A 186 -1.76 25.85 -4.89
CA GLY A 186 -1.57 26.76 -6.00
C GLY A 186 -0.67 26.21 -7.11
N ARG A 187 0.22 27.04 -7.66
CA ARG A 187 1.09 26.68 -8.80
C ARG A 187 2.31 25.82 -8.45
N PHE A 188 2.67 25.74 -7.18
CA PHE A 188 3.85 25.00 -6.72
C PHE A 188 3.53 23.53 -6.53
N LYS A 189 4.54 22.69 -6.67
CA LYS A 189 4.45 21.24 -6.43
C LYS A 189 5.06 20.94 -5.08
N GLU A 190 4.22 20.61 -4.11
CA GLU A 190 4.66 20.33 -2.74
C GLU A 190 4.42 18.85 -2.38
N ILE A 191 5.27 18.33 -1.51
CA ILE A 191 5.11 16.96 -0.99
C ILE A 191 4.10 17.00 0.15
N HIS A 192 3.14 16.11 0.05
CA HIS A 192 2.10 15.86 1.05
C HIS A 192 2.14 14.40 1.50
N VAL A 193 1.62 14.13 2.69
CA VAL A 193 1.38 12.78 3.21
C VAL A 193 -0.07 12.69 3.69
N ALA A 194 -0.73 11.56 3.43
CA ALA A 194 -2.06 11.25 3.94
C ALA A 194 -2.11 9.79 4.42
N HIS A 195 -3.09 9.45 5.27
CA HIS A 195 -3.43 8.06 5.54
C HIS A 195 -4.01 7.37 4.30
N LEU A 196 -4.04 6.04 4.32
CA LEU A 196 -4.58 5.22 3.22
C LEU A 196 -6.06 5.50 2.94
N ASP A 197 -6.83 5.96 3.91
CA ASP A 197 -8.21 6.38 3.74
C ASP A 197 -8.35 7.84 3.21
N GLY A 198 -7.23 8.49 2.89
CA GLY A 198 -7.18 9.87 2.42
C GLY A 198 -7.35 10.92 3.53
N SER A 199 -7.43 10.52 4.78
CA SER A 199 -7.52 11.41 5.95
C SER A 199 -6.15 11.91 6.42
N GLU A 200 -6.15 12.76 7.46
CA GLU A 200 -4.95 13.28 8.15
C GLU A 200 -3.86 13.77 7.18
N LYS A 201 -4.27 14.56 6.20
CA LYS A 201 -3.34 15.16 5.23
C LYS A 201 -2.47 16.19 5.91
N PHE A 202 -1.17 16.10 5.69
CA PHE A 202 -0.25 17.16 6.08
C PHE A 202 0.76 17.46 4.98
N GLN A 203 1.20 18.69 4.92
CA GLN A 203 2.17 19.19 3.96
C GLN A 203 3.57 18.99 4.53
N VAL A 204 4.42 18.25 3.80
CA VAL A 204 5.82 17.97 4.17
C VAL A 204 6.73 19.12 3.75
N THR A 205 6.53 19.66 2.54
CA THR A 205 7.31 20.75 2.00
C THR A 205 6.43 22.00 1.81
N ASN A 206 7.01 23.18 2.11
CA ASN A 206 6.35 24.47 1.89
C ASN A 206 7.41 25.50 1.46
N ASN A 207 8.13 25.19 0.39
CA ASN A 207 9.25 26.01 -0.09
C ASN A 207 8.93 26.76 -1.39
N HIS A 208 7.69 26.69 -1.85
CA HIS A 208 7.14 27.42 -3.00
C HIS A 208 7.94 27.19 -4.30
N THR A 209 8.36 25.93 -4.51
CA THR A 209 9.06 25.50 -5.72
C THR A 209 8.52 24.17 -6.24
N ILE A 210 9.31 23.51 -7.08
CA ILE A 210 9.01 22.19 -7.60
C ILE A 210 9.66 21.14 -6.70
N ASN A 211 8.83 20.28 -6.07
CA ASN A 211 9.23 19.10 -5.33
C ASN A 211 8.61 17.88 -5.99
N LEU A 212 9.38 16.83 -6.24
CA LEU A 212 8.99 15.67 -7.05
C LEU A 212 9.48 14.35 -6.44
N SER A 213 8.89 13.26 -6.94
CA SER A 213 9.37 11.89 -6.73
C SER A 213 9.57 11.52 -5.25
N PRO A 214 8.55 11.72 -4.38
CA PRO A 214 8.66 11.28 -3.00
C PRO A 214 8.84 9.75 -2.93
N SER A 215 9.67 9.31 -1.99
CA SER A 215 9.92 7.90 -1.72
C SER A 215 10.18 7.70 -0.23
N TRP A 216 9.50 6.72 0.38
CA TRP A 216 9.69 6.42 1.79
C TRP A 216 11.02 5.72 2.06
N THR A 217 11.59 6.00 3.23
CA THR A 217 12.64 5.14 3.79
C THR A 217 12.04 3.85 4.32
N PRO A 218 12.79 2.72 4.31
CA PRO A 218 12.25 1.41 4.73
C PRO A 218 11.77 1.35 6.17
N ASP A 219 12.25 2.25 7.04
CA ASP A 219 11.80 2.38 8.44
C ASP A 219 10.54 3.23 8.61
N GLY A 220 10.00 3.79 7.53
CA GLY A 220 8.80 4.62 7.54
C GLY A 220 8.95 5.98 8.25
N LYS A 221 10.17 6.38 8.64
CA LYS A 221 10.38 7.60 9.42
C LYS A 221 10.63 8.83 8.57
N SER A 222 11.07 8.64 7.32
CA SER A 222 11.46 9.75 6.46
C SER A 222 10.96 9.59 5.03
N VAL A 223 10.87 10.71 4.33
CA VAL A 223 10.57 10.79 2.90
C VAL A 223 11.77 11.40 2.17
N LEU A 224 12.32 10.65 1.22
CA LEU A 224 13.31 11.12 0.27
C LEU A 224 12.57 11.77 -0.91
N TYR A 225 13.02 12.92 -1.39
CA TYR A 225 12.40 13.61 -2.52
C TYR A 225 13.39 14.49 -3.27
N THR A 226 13.03 14.89 -4.49
CA THR A 226 13.79 15.85 -5.29
C THR A 226 13.20 17.25 -5.12
N SER A 227 14.04 18.25 -4.84
CA SER A 227 13.63 19.65 -4.76
C SER A 227 14.50 20.56 -5.63
N TYR A 228 13.86 21.57 -6.20
CA TYR A 228 14.52 22.65 -6.98
C TYR A 228 14.77 23.91 -6.17
N LYS A 229 14.65 23.87 -4.84
CA LYS A 229 14.78 25.06 -3.98
C LYS A 229 16.16 25.71 -4.01
N ASP A 230 17.22 24.98 -4.34
CA ASP A 230 18.59 25.47 -4.44
C ASP A 230 19.02 25.78 -5.89
N ARG A 231 18.11 26.19 -6.77
CA ARG A 231 18.28 26.44 -8.21
C ARG A 231 18.50 25.20 -9.06
N ASN A 232 19.27 24.22 -8.58
CA ASN A 232 19.46 22.90 -9.21
C ASN A 232 18.67 21.84 -8.45
N SER A 233 18.18 20.83 -9.18
CA SER A 233 17.50 19.68 -8.55
C SER A 233 18.48 18.88 -7.70
N SER A 234 18.09 18.65 -6.45
CA SER A 234 18.87 17.88 -5.47
C SER A 234 17.97 16.96 -4.67
N LEU A 235 18.54 15.91 -4.08
CA LEU A 235 17.83 15.02 -3.18
C LEU A 235 17.82 15.56 -1.76
N TYR A 236 16.67 15.47 -1.11
CA TYR A 236 16.44 15.84 0.28
C TYR A 236 15.77 14.69 1.02
N LEU A 237 16.13 14.53 2.26
CA LEU A 237 15.49 13.61 3.20
C LEU A 237 14.81 14.42 4.28
N PHE A 238 13.49 14.23 4.43
CA PHE A 238 12.69 14.88 5.46
C PHE A 238 12.26 13.85 6.51
N GLU A 239 12.63 14.05 7.76
CA GLU A 239 12.23 13.21 8.89
C GLU A 239 10.90 13.71 9.46
N LEU A 240 9.87 12.85 9.40
CA LEU A 240 8.49 13.25 9.68
C LEU A 240 8.21 13.63 11.14
N TYR A 241 8.90 13.01 12.08
CA TYR A 241 8.67 13.24 13.51
C TYR A 241 9.40 14.47 14.06
N SER A 242 10.60 14.72 13.59
CA SER A 242 11.42 15.88 14.03
C SER A 242 11.24 17.13 13.16
N GLY A 243 10.69 16.96 11.95
CA GLY A 243 10.64 18.01 10.94
C GLY A 243 12.01 18.37 10.36
N LYS A 244 13.05 17.58 10.65
CA LYS A 244 14.41 17.82 10.18
C LYS A 244 14.54 17.46 8.71
N GLU A 245 15.09 18.38 7.94
CA GLU A 245 15.42 18.18 6.54
C GLU A 245 16.93 18.15 6.33
N VAL A 246 17.41 17.23 5.52
CA VAL A 246 18.82 17.06 5.18
C VAL A 246 18.99 16.94 3.68
N LYS A 247 19.92 17.69 3.10
CA LYS A 247 20.32 17.52 1.69
C LYS A 247 21.21 16.29 1.56
N ILE A 248 20.81 15.35 0.67
CA ILE A 248 21.43 14.01 0.49
C ILE A 248 22.17 13.96 -0.87
N ALA A 249 22.44 14.90 -1.58
CA ALA A 249 23.09 14.78 -2.88
C ALA A 249 24.54 15.25 -2.86
N PRO A 250 25.45 14.60 -3.61
CA PRO A 250 26.75 15.13 -3.91
C PRO A 250 26.64 16.51 -4.60
N ARG A 251 27.68 17.30 -4.50
CA ARG A 251 27.69 18.70 -4.99
C ARG A 251 27.56 18.84 -6.52
N ASN A 252 27.87 17.79 -7.30
CA ASN A 252 27.91 17.85 -8.76
C ASN A 252 26.83 16.95 -9.37
N GLY A 253 25.94 17.53 -10.18
CA GLY A 253 24.88 16.85 -10.93
C GLY A 253 23.48 17.36 -10.58
N ARG A 254 22.54 17.07 -11.49
CA ARG A 254 21.10 17.33 -11.31
C ARG A 254 20.42 16.02 -10.98
N TYR A 255 19.82 15.91 -9.80
CA TYR A 255 19.13 14.70 -9.37
C TYR A 255 17.65 14.76 -9.76
N LEU A 256 17.16 13.73 -10.44
CA LEU A 256 15.78 13.65 -10.96
C LEU A 256 14.88 12.68 -10.22
N GLY A 257 15.36 12.10 -9.13
CA GLY A 257 14.66 11.16 -8.28
C GLY A 257 15.63 10.17 -7.64
N GLY A 258 15.16 9.53 -6.57
CA GLY A 258 15.92 8.48 -5.89
C GLY A 258 15.01 7.60 -5.04
N LYS A 259 15.45 6.35 -4.79
CA LYS A 259 14.77 5.40 -3.91
C LYS A 259 15.77 4.72 -2.99
N THR A 260 15.45 4.69 -1.70
CA THR A 260 16.22 3.93 -0.71
C THR A 260 16.02 2.43 -0.92
N SER A 261 17.10 1.65 -0.84
CA SER A 261 17.02 0.18 -0.91
C SER A 261 16.21 -0.39 0.26
N PRO A 262 15.48 -1.50 0.10
CA PRO A 262 14.71 -2.12 1.19
C PRO A 262 15.52 -2.44 2.45
N ASN A 263 16.83 -2.78 2.31
CA ASN A 263 17.73 -2.99 3.44
C ASN A 263 18.24 -1.67 4.10
N GLY A 264 17.85 -0.51 3.55
CA GLY A 264 18.20 0.82 4.06
C GLY A 264 19.67 1.22 3.90
N GLN A 265 20.50 0.48 3.17
CA GLN A 265 21.94 0.74 3.06
C GLN A 265 22.30 1.69 1.93
N TYR A 266 21.50 1.71 0.87
CA TYR A 266 21.81 2.42 -0.37
C TYR A 266 20.66 3.31 -0.84
N ILE A 267 21.00 4.26 -1.72
CA ILE A 267 20.04 5.04 -2.50
C ILE A 267 20.40 4.84 -3.97
N ALA A 268 19.46 4.34 -4.77
CA ALA A 268 19.54 4.38 -6.22
C ALA A 268 18.94 5.70 -6.70
N ALA A 269 19.70 6.49 -7.45
CA ALA A 269 19.26 7.81 -7.89
C ALA A 269 19.51 8.01 -9.38
N THR A 270 18.69 8.84 -10.01
CA THR A 270 18.92 9.35 -11.37
C THR A 270 19.72 10.64 -11.30
N VAL A 271 20.84 10.69 -12.02
CA VAL A 271 21.69 11.88 -12.18
C VAL A 271 21.75 12.29 -13.63
N GLU A 272 21.49 13.55 -13.90
CA GLU A 272 21.69 14.17 -15.22
C GLU A 272 23.01 14.91 -15.28
N THR A 273 23.81 14.59 -16.29
CA THR A 273 25.09 15.24 -16.57
C THR A 273 25.30 15.32 -18.08
N GLY A 274 25.57 16.52 -18.62
CA GLY A 274 25.87 16.70 -20.04
C GLY A 274 24.75 16.26 -21.00
N GLY A 275 23.49 16.34 -20.58
CA GLY A 275 22.32 15.94 -21.39
C GLY A 275 21.99 14.46 -21.34
N ASN A 276 22.77 13.63 -20.64
CA ASN A 276 22.50 12.21 -20.40
C ASN A 276 22.04 12.01 -18.96
N SER A 277 21.11 11.06 -18.75
CA SER A 277 20.67 10.68 -17.42
C SER A 277 21.12 9.25 -17.12
N ASN A 278 21.79 9.04 -15.98
CA ASN A 278 22.28 7.75 -15.54
C ASN A 278 21.82 7.38 -14.14
N ILE A 279 21.75 6.10 -13.87
CA ILE A 279 21.47 5.57 -12.52
C ILE A 279 22.78 5.46 -11.75
N VAL A 280 22.82 6.02 -10.55
CA VAL A 280 23.95 5.95 -9.63
C VAL A 280 23.55 5.28 -8.32
N LEU A 281 24.52 4.63 -7.70
CA LEU A 281 24.40 4.09 -6.35
C LEU A 281 25.07 5.03 -5.36
N LEU A 282 24.32 5.47 -4.36
CA LEU A 282 24.79 6.30 -3.28
C LEU A 282 24.73 5.54 -1.95
N ASP A 283 25.57 5.91 -0.99
CA ASP A 283 25.41 5.47 0.40
C ASP A 283 24.25 6.22 1.08
N ARG A 284 23.94 5.89 2.34
CA ARG A 284 22.88 6.53 3.13
C ARG A 284 23.09 8.04 3.35
N LYS A 285 24.31 8.52 3.24
CA LYS A 285 24.68 9.94 3.41
C LYS A 285 24.67 10.70 2.09
N GLY A 286 24.43 9.99 0.97
CA GLY A 286 24.42 10.55 -0.39
C GLY A 286 25.80 10.60 -1.04
N ASN A 287 26.82 9.95 -0.49
CA ASN A 287 28.10 9.85 -1.18
C ASN A 287 28.00 8.85 -2.34
N LEU A 288 28.59 9.22 -3.49
CA LEU A 288 28.63 8.36 -4.66
C LEU A 288 29.49 7.13 -4.37
N ILE A 289 28.88 5.94 -4.51
CA ILE A 289 29.61 4.65 -4.48
C ILE A 289 30.08 4.32 -5.89
N ARG A 290 29.14 4.31 -6.86
CA ARG A 290 29.45 4.07 -8.29
C ARG A 290 28.31 4.46 -9.22
N SER A 291 28.60 4.59 -10.50
CA SER A 291 27.61 4.58 -11.57
C SER A 291 27.16 3.13 -11.85
N LEU A 292 25.84 2.94 -12.00
CA LEU A 292 25.25 1.66 -12.37
C LEU A 292 24.96 1.55 -13.87
N THR A 293 24.82 2.70 -14.53
CA THR A 293 24.66 2.81 -15.98
C THR A 293 25.56 3.91 -16.52
N GLU A 294 26.18 3.69 -17.68
CA GLU A 294 27.11 4.62 -18.35
C GLU A 294 26.76 4.78 -19.82
N ASN A 295 25.48 4.69 -20.16
CA ASN A 295 25.05 4.78 -21.56
C ASN A 295 24.68 6.23 -21.92
N SER A 296 24.82 6.58 -23.18
CA SER A 296 24.21 7.77 -23.74
C SER A 296 22.67 7.65 -23.74
N GLY A 297 21.98 8.78 -23.56
CA GLY A 297 20.53 8.85 -23.54
C GLY A 297 19.93 8.84 -22.15
N ILE A 298 18.72 8.32 -22.01
CA ILE A 298 17.91 8.41 -20.81
C ILE A 298 17.94 7.09 -20.03
N GLN A 299 18.39 7.16 -18.77
CA GLN A 299 18.35 6.08 -17.79
C GLN A 299 17.75 6.65 -16.50
N VAL A 300 16.46 6.38 -16.23
CA VAL A 300 15.70 7.06 -15.17
C VAL A 300 14.80 6.12 -14.38
N SER A 301 14.23 6.64 -13.28
CA SER A 301 13.19 5.99 -12.49
C SER A 301 13.60 4.60 -11.95
N PRO A 302 14.71 4.48 -11.21
CA PRO A 302 15.09 3.21 -10.61
C PRO A 302 14.10 2.77 -9.53
N ALA A 303 13.80 1.46 -9.46
CA ALA A 303 13.06 0.84 -8.37
C ALA A 303 13.73 -0.48 -7.96
N TRP A 304 13.84 -0.68 -6.64
CA TRP A 304 14.55 -1.80 -6.04
C TRP A 304 13.74 -3.10 -6.05
N SER A 305 14.42 -4.22 -6.26
CA SER A 305 13.91 -5.53 -5.85
C SER A 305 13.82 -5.64 -4.33
N PRO A 306 12.88 -6.43 -3.76
CA PRO A 306 12.69 -6.52 -2.31
C PRO A 306 13.91 -7.05 -1.55
N ASP A 307 14.79 -7.81 -2.20
CA ASP A 307 16.06 -8.32 -1.65
C ASP A 307 17.23 -7.32 -1.76
N SER A 308 17.00 -6.13 -2.33
CA SER A 308 18.01 -5.07 -2.53
C SER A 308 19.17 -5.46 -3.47
N ARG A 309 18.99 -6.47 -4.32
CA ARG A 309 20.04 -6.95 -5.23
C ARG A 309 19.90 -6.45 -6.66
N GLN A 310 18.67 -6.13 -7.07
CA GLN A 310 18.38 -5.72 -8.43
C GLN A 310 17.64 -4.39 -8.47
N LEU A 311 17.74 -3.73 -9.62
CA LEU A 311 16.95 -2.54 -9.96
C LEU A 311 16.21 -2.79 -11.28
N VAL A 312 14.96 -2.38 -11.33
CA VAL A 312 14.26 -2.10 -12.57
C VAL A 312 14.36 -0.59 -12.85
N PHE A 313 14.57 -0.21 -14.11
CA PHE A 313 14.69 1.20 -14.51
C PHE A 313 14.19 1.41 -15.93
N VAL A 314 13.99 2.64 -16.32
CA VAL A 314 13.62 3.05 -17.68
C VAL A 314 14.85 3.40 -18.49
N SER A 315 14.91 2.91 -19.73
CA SER A 315 15.93 3.32 -20.71
C SER A 315 15.35 3.46 -22.11
N ASP A 316 15.79 4.47 -22.84
CA ASP A 316 15.45 4.71 -24.25
C ASP A 316 16.47 4.11 -25.25
N ARG A 317 17.47 3.37 -24.78
CA ARG A 317 18.55 2.75 -25.60
C ARG A 317 18.07 1.87 -26.75
N SER A 318 16.82 1.40 -26.72
CA SER A 318 16.18 0.64 -27.80
C SER A 318 15.30 1.48 -28.72
N GLY A 319 15.47 2.82 -28.72
CA GLY A 319 14.74 3.78 -29.54
C GLY A 319 13.49 4.37 -28.89
N SER A 320 12.97 3.76 -27.80
CA SER A 320 11.86 4.28 -27.01
C SER A 320 11.97 3.84 -25.55
N PRO A 321 11.36 4.58 -24.60
CA PRO A 321 11.41 4.21 -23.18
C PRO A 321 10.85 2.82 -22.92
N GLN A 322 11.69 1.95 -22.37
CA GLN A 322 11.38 0.57 -22.02
C GLN A 322 11.96 0.24 -20.65
N LEU A 323 11.45 -0.82 -20.01
CA LEU A 323 11.94 -1.29 -18.74
C LEU A 323 13.12 -2.24 -18.92
N TYR A 324 14.13 -2.03 -18.10
CA TYR A 324 15.33 -2.86 -18.01
C TYR A 324 15.59 -3.27 -16.56
N VAL A 325 16.18 -4.42 -16.37
CA VAL A 325 16.60 -4.93 -15.05
C VAL A 325 18.11 -5.08 -15.05
N LEU A 326 18.75 -4.62 -13.97
CA LEU A 326 20.19 -4.82 -13.73
C LEU A 326 20.42 -5.36 -12.31
N ASP A 327 21.51 -6.10 -12.13
CA ASP A 327 22.04 -6.46 -10.81
C ASP A 327 22.94 -5.32 -10.32
N VAL A 328 22.76 -4.91 -9.04
CA VAL A 328 23.53 -3.78 -8.49
C VAL A 328 25.02 -4.09 -8.31
N THR A 329 25.43 -5.33 -8.34
CA THR A 329 26.85 -5.77 -8.32
C THR A 329 27.42 -5.96 -9.72
N GLY A 330 26.55 -6.14 -10.73
CA GLY A 330 26.92 -6.36 -12.13
C GLY A 330 26.97 -5.06 -12.94
N SER A 331 27.36 -5.19 -14.22
CA SER A 331 27.37 -4.10 -15.20
C SER A 331 26.39 -4.32 -16.36
N GLN A 332 25.79 -5.50 -16.45
CA GLN A 332 24.88 -5.84 -17.55
C GLN A 332 23.42 -5.67 -17.13
N SER A 333 22.64 -5.14 -18.05
CA SER A 333 21.19 -5.04 -17.91
C SER A 333 20.48 -5.83 -19.00
N ARG A 334 19.36 -6.46 -18.65
CA ARG A 334 18.45 -7.12 -19.59
C ARG A 334 17.19 -6.27 -19.80
N ARG A 335 16.70 -6.24 -21.04
CA ARG A 335 15.41 -5.62 -21.35
C ARG A 335 14.28 -6.49 -20.77
N LEU A 336 13.27 -5.85 -20.16
CA LEU A 336 12.12 -6.53 -19.56
C LEU A 336 10.86 -6.40 -20.41
N THR A 337 10.59 -5.22 -20.99
CA THR A 337 9.39 -4.96 -21.79
C THR A 337 9.71 -4.87 -23.28
N TYR A 338 8.90 -5.55 -24.10
CA TYR A 338 9.00 -5.56 -25.56
C TYR A 338 7.73 -5.04 -26.23
N SER A 339 6.60 -5.05 -25.52
CA SER A 339 5.32 -4.54 -25.99
C SER A 339 5.14 -3.08 -25.58
N GLY A 340 4.39 -2.31 -26.41
CA GLY A 340 4.15 -0.87 -26.19
C GLY A 340 5.30 0.02 -26.68
N THR A 341 4.98 1.29 -26.90
CA THR A 341 5.93 2.28 -27.43
C THR A 341 6.55 3.18 -26.36
N TYR A 342 5.99 3.15 -25.13
CA TYR A 342 6.44 4.00 -24.03
C TYR A 342 6.06 3.36 -22.70
N ASN A 343 7.05 2.86 -21.96
CA ASN A 343 6.89 2.24 -20.66
C ASN A 343 7.77 2.96 -19.64
N THR A 344 7.18 3.43 -18.54
CA THR A 344 7.85 4.29 -17.54
C THR A 344 7.34 4.04 -16.12
N SER A 345 7.93 4.74 -15.13
CA SER A 345 7.53 4.67 -13.71
C SER A 345 7.41 3.24 -13.18
N PRO A 346 8.45 2.38 -13.34
CA PRO A 346 8.38 1.03 -12.82
C PRO A 346 8.42 1.01 -11.29
N GLU A 347 7.72 0.03 -10.71
CA GLU A 347 7.71 -0.25 -9.29
C GLU A 347 7.73 -1.76 -9.06
N TRP A 348 8.73 -2.25 -8.31
CA TRP A 348 8.86 -3.67 -8.00
C TRP A 348 7.89 -4.08 -6.91
N SER A 349 7.14 -5.16 -7.13
CA SER A 349 6.26 -5.74 -6.11
C SER A 349 7.11 -6.20 -4.89
N PRO A 350 6.68 -5.93 -3.65
CA PRO A 350 7.39 -6.43 -2.47
C PRO A 350 7.39 -7.95 -2.35
N ARG A 351 6.56 -8.65 -3.15
CA ARG A 351 6.59 -10.11 -3.27
C ARG A 351 7.71 -10.61 -4.18
N GLY A 352 8.36 -9.73 -4.93
CA GLY A 352 9.44 -10.08 -5.84
C GLY A 352 9.00 -10.69 -7.18
N ASP A 353 7.70 -10.86 -7.42
CA ASP A 353 7.15 -11.64 -8.54
C ASP A 353 6.86 -10.82 -9.80
N ARG A 354 6.63 -9.53 -9.67
CA ARG A 354 6.20 -8.67 -10.80
C ARG A 354 6.59 -7.21 -10.65
N ILE A 355 6.52 -6.48 -11.77
CA ILE A 355 6.72 -5.04 -11.88
C ILE A 355 5.40 -4.40 -12.28
N ALA A 356 4.93 -3.37 -11.53
CA ALA A 356 3.91 -2.45 -11.98
C ALA A 356 4.56 -1.28 -12.72
N TYR A 357 3.91 -0.75 -13.74
CA TYR A 357 4.46 0.37 -14.50
C TYR A 357 3.38 1.15 -15.26
N THR A 358 3.73 2.33 -15.73
CA THR A 358 2.91 3.14 -16.62
C THR A 358 3.26 2.80 -18.06
N GLY A 359 2.28 2.34 -18.85
CA GLY A 359 2.44 2.05 -20.27
C GLY A 359 1.52 2.90 -21.12
N ARG A 360 1.98 3.32 -22.31
CA ARG A 360 1.19 4.09 -23.28
C ARG A 360 0.31 3.18 -24.14
N VAL A 361 -0.97 3.51 -24.22
CA VAL A 361 -1.96 2.87 -25.10
C VAL A 361 -2.64 3.96 -25.93
N GLY A 362 -2.38 3.98 -27.23
CA GLY A 362 -2.80 5.10 -28.07
C GLY A 362 -2.28 6.45 -27.57
N ASN A 363 -3.17 7.36 -27.22
CA ASN A 363 -2.83 8.67 -26.68
C ASN A 363 -2.97 8.78 -25.15
N ARG A 364 -3.19 7.66 -24.46
CA ARG A 364 -3.42 7.60 -23.02
C ARG A 364 -2.37 6.75 -22.31
N PHE A 365 -2.28 6.94 -21.00
CA PHE A 365 -1.47 6.13 -20.12
C PHE A 365 -2.33 5.20 -19.26
N ALA A 366 -1.88 3.97 -19.08
CA ALA A 366 -2.54 2.99 -18.24
C ALA A 366 -1.52 2.28 -17.33
N ILE A 367 -2.00 1.74 -16.20
CA ILE A 367 -1.18 0.91 -15.32
C ILE A 367 -1.17 -0.52 -15.85
N PHE A 368 0.03 -1.07 -15.94
CA PHE A 368 0.30 -2.46 -16.31
C PHE A 368 1.07 -3.19 -15.21
N THR A 369 1.02 -4.51 -15.26
CA THR A 369 1.96 -5.38 -14.54
C THR A 369 2.59 -6.38 -15.51
N VAL A 370 3.85 -6.73 -15.25
CA VAL A 370 4.58 -7.78 -15.99
C VAL A 370 5.35 -8.64 -14.97
N SER A 371 5.54 -9.95 -15.27
CA SER A 371 6.43 -10.80 -14.46
C SER A 371 7.86 -10.24 -14.46
N VAL A 372 8.59 -10.44 -13.37
CA VAL A 372 10.02 -10.08 -13.29
C VAL A 372 10.88 -10.84 -14.32
N ASP A 373 10.40 -12.00 -14.77
CA ASP A 373 11.05 -12.80 -15.81
C ASP A 373 10.69 -12.34 -17.24
N GLY A 374 9.75 -11.39 -17.37
CA GLY A 374 9.20 -10.92 -18.64
C GLY A 374 7.89 -11.62 -19.00
N GLY A 375 7.55 -11.58 -20.30
CA GLY A 375 6.29 -12.13 -20.83
C GLY A 375 5.24 -11.05 -21.15
N GLU A 376 4.00 -11.47 -21.40
CA GLU A 376 2.93 -10.57 -21.79
C GLU A 376 2.46 -9.69 -20.63
N PRO A 377 2.44 -8.37 -20.79
CA PRO A 377 1.95 -7.45 -19.77
C PRO A 377 0.44 -7.56 -19.60
N ARG A 378 -0.01 -7.46 -18.34
CA ARG A 378 -1.42 -7.33 -18.00
C ARG A 378 -1.78 -5.88 -17.73
N LYS A 379 -2.74 -5.33 -18.50
CA LYS A 379 -3.31 -4.01 -18.26
C LYS A 379 -4.29 -4.04 -17.09
N LEU A 380 -4.18 -3.09 -16.16
CA LEU A 380 -4.99 -3.01 -14.95
C LEU A 380 -6.03 -1.87 -14.97
N THR A 381 -5.79 -0.80 -15.74
CA THR A 381 -6.71 0.36 -15.81
C THR A 381 -7.28 0.54 -17.20
N ALA A 382 -8.47 1.14 -17.28
CA ALA A 382 -9.14 1.47 -18.55
C ALA A 382 -8.42 2.63 -19.27
N GLU A 383 -8.66 2.76 -20.58
CA GLU A 383 -8.08 3.78 -21.46
C GLU A 383 -8.92 5.07 -21.56
N SER A 384 -9.98 5.19 -20.74
CA SER A 384 -10.86 6.37 -20.74
C SER A 384 -10.18 7.62 -20.19
N ALA A 385 -9.09 7.45 -19.42
CA ALA A 385 -8.32 8.51 -18.79
C ALA A 385 -6.87 8.07 -18.59
N ASP A 386 -5.97 9.03 -18.32
CA ASP A 386 -4.60 8.70 -17.95
C ASP A 386 -4.56 8.12 -16.54
N SER A 387 -3.76 7.07 -16.37
CA SER A 387 -3.45 6.43 -15.10
C SER A 387 -1.94 6.18 -15.06
N GLU A 388 -1.26 6.76 -14.05
CA GLU A 388 0.19 6.85 -14.02
C GLU A 388 0.78 6.63 -12.63
N ASP A 389 2.09 6.40 -12.58
CA ASP A 389 2.91 6.37 -11.38
C ASP A 389 2.39 5.37 -10.31
N PRO A 390 2.38 4.07 -10.60
CA PRO A 390 1.94 3.07 -9.65
C PRO A 390 2.91 2.95 -8.47
N SER A 391 2.39 2.66 -7.26
CA SER A 391 3.18 2.26 -6.10
C SER A 391 2.48 1.15 -5.33
N TRP A 392 3.22 0.09 -4.96
CA TRP A 392 2.69 -1.08 -4.30
C TRP A 392 2.46 -0.85 -2.80
N SER A 393 1.41 -1.49 -2.26
CA SER A 393 1.28 -1.68 -0.81
C SER A 393 2.38 -2.60 -0.27
N PRO A 394 2.77 -2.50 1.01
CA PRO A 394 3.86 -3.31 1.58
C PRO A 394 3.60 -4.82 1.62
N ASP A 395 2.37 -5.26 1.39
CA ASP A 395 1.99 -6.68 1.24
C ASP A 395 1.86 -7.13 -0.23
N GLY A 396 1.99 -6.20 -1.20
CA GLY A 396 1.85 -6.46 -2.63
C GLY A 396 0.44 -6.83 -3.09
N ARG A 397 -0.60 -6.48 -2.31
CA ARG A 397 -2.00 -6.76 -2.65
C ARG A 397 -2.70 -5.61 -3.31
N PHE A 398 -2.20 -4.39 -3.12
CA PHE A 398 -2.80 -3.17 -3.66
C PHE A 398 -1.78 -2.34 -4.40
N ILE A 399 -2.28 -1.48 -5.26
CA ILE A 399 -1.51 -0.47 -5.99
C ILE A 399 -2.22 0.87 -5.81
N VAL A 400 -1.49 1.90 -5.35
CA VAL A 400 -1.91 3.29 -5.44
C VAL A 400 -1.35 3.89 -6.72
N PHE A 401 -2.12 4.73 -7.40
CA PHE A 401 -1.72 5.37 -8.66
C PHE A 401 -2.42 6.73 -8.83
N SER A 402 -1.92 7.58 -9.70
CA SER A 402 -2.55 8.83 -10.07
C SER A 402 -3.41 8.69 -11.33
N SER A 403 -4.58 9.33 -11.39
CA SER A 403 -5.44 9.32 -12.57
C SER A 403 -6.26 10.60 -12.69
N ASN A 404 -6.43 11.08 -13.94
CA ASN A 404 -7.21 12.27 -14.27
C ASN A 404 -8.67 11.96 -14.67
N ARG A 405 -9.17 10.76 -14.35
CA ARG A 405 -10.54 10.31 -14.69
C ARG A 405 -11.68 11.17 -14.10
N ALA A 406 -11.38 11.99 -13.09
CA ALA A 406 -12.30 12.95 -12.50
C ALA A 406 -11.99 14.42 -12.91
N GLY A 407 -11.28 14.62 -14.03
CA GLY A 407 -10.88 15.93 -14.58
C GLY A 407 -9.47 16.33 -14.17
N LYS A 408 -9.19 16.44 -12.88
CA LYS A 408 -7.83 16.64 -12.32
C LYS A 408 -7.22 15.29 -11.90
N TYR A 409 -5.90 15.28 -11.76
CA TYR A 409 -5.22 14.12 -11.21
C TYR A 409 -5.54 13.95 -9.72
N HIS A 410 -5.98 12.76 -9.36
CA HIS A 410 -6.18 12.34 -7.98
C HIS A 410 -5.55 10.98 -7.77
N LEU A 411 -5.27 10.64 -6.51
CA LEU A 411 -4.82 9.32 -6.17
C LEU A 411 -6.00 8.35 -6.08
N TYR A 412 -5.77 7.16 -6.61
CA TYR A 412 -6.68 6.03 -6.56
C TYR A 412 -5.94 4.83 -6.01
N VAL A 413 -6.64 3.97 -5.28
CA VAL A 413 -6.16 2.66 -4.83
C VAL A 413 -6.96 1.57 -5.53
N MET A 414 -6.30 0.48 -5.90
CA MET A 414 -6.91 -0.71 -6.48
C MET A 414 -6.26 -1.98 -5.93
N GLN A 415 -6.95 -3.10 -6.05
CA GLN A 415 -6.33 -4.40 -5.84
C GLN A 415 -5.26 -4.68 -6.92
N ALA A 416 -4.29 -5.53 -6.62
CA ALA A 416 -3.18 -5.87 -7.54
C ALA A 416 -3.63 -6.51 -8.86
N ASN A 417 -4.89 -6.99 -8.91
CA ASN A 417 -5.52 -7.51 -10.13
C ASN A 417 -6.26 -6.44 -10.95
N GLY A 418 -6.27 -5.17 -10.52
CA GLY A 418 -6.92 -4.04 -11.17
C GLY A 418 -8.37 -3.80 -10.74
N GLU A 419 -8.93 -4.63 -9.86
CA GLU A 419 -10.30 -4.51 -9.36
C GLU A 419 -10.42 -3.52 -8.19
N SER A 420 -11.67 -3.20 -7.80
CA SER A 420 -12.01 -2.39 -6.62
C SER A 420 -11.33 -1.01 -6.60
N GLN A 421 -11.28 -0.34 -7.76
CA GLN A 421 -10.64 0.97 -7.86
C GLN A 421 -11.42 2.04 -7.09
N ARG A 422 -10.78 2.71 -6.14
CA ARG A 422 -11.38 3.76 -5.30
C ARG A 422 -10.52 5.00 -5.30
N ARG A 423 -11.19 6.16 -5.30
CA ARG A 423 -10.53 7.46 -5.16
C ARG A 423 -10.10 7.65 -3.71
N LEU A 424 -8.85 8.07 -3.53
CA LEU A 424 -8.24 8.30 -2.23
C LEU A 424 -8.12 9.79 -1.89
N THR A 425 -7.82 10.65 -2.88
CA THR A 425 -7.70 12.09 -2.66
C THR A 425 -8.73 12.89 -3.43
N GLY A 426 -9.05 14.09 -2.95
CA GLY A 426 -10.02 15.00 -3.53
C GLY A 426 -9.63 16.45 -3.30
N SER A 427 -8.34 16.79 -3.53
CA SER A 427 -7.83 18.15 -3.40
C SER A 427 -8.34 19.08 -4.51
N GLY A 428 -8.19 20.38 -4.31
CA GLY A 428 -8.50 21.39 -5.33
C GLY A 428 -7.48 21.44 -6.49
N GLY A 429 -6.33 20.77 -6.35
CA GLY A 429 -5.25 20.70 -7.34
C GLY A 429 -5.05 19.29 -7.88
N ASP A 430 -3.93 19.06 -8.56
CA ASP A 430 -3.48 17.75 -9.00
C ASP A 430 -2.70 17.05 -7.90
N ASP A 431 -3.01 15.78 -7.65
CA ASP A 431 -2.28 14.87 -6.77
C ASP A 431 -1.66 13.77 -7.62
N THR A 432 -0.33 13.67 -7.62
CA THR A 432 0.44 12.79 -8.52
C THR A 432 1.61 12.13 -7.79
N LYS A 433 2.25 11.15 -8.46
CA LYS A 433 3.47 10.48 -8.00
C LYS A 433 3.35 9.94 -6.57
N PRO A 434 2.36 9.06 -6.32
CA PRO A 434 2.23 8.46 -5.00
C PRO A 434 3.41 7.54 -4.68
N SER A 435 3.74 7.46 -3.40
CA SER A 435 4.65 6.47 -2.82
C SER A 435 4.00 5.89 -1.57
N TRP A 436 3.80 4.60 -1.54
CA TRP A 436 3.22 3.91 -0.39
C TRP A 436 4.29 3.68 0.69
N SER A 437 3.96 3.94 1.95
CA SER A 437 4.88 3.70 3.06
C SER A 437 5.05 2.20 3.34
N PRO A 438 6.14 1.81 4.02
CA PRO A 438 6.15 0.53 4.72
C PRO A 438 5.06 0.50 5.80
N ARG A 439 4.86 -0.65 6.47
CA ARG A 439 4.02 -0.70 7.66
C ARG A 439 4.59 0.21 8.74
N LEU A 440 3.70 0.96 9.40
CA LEU A 440 4.07 1.90 10.47
C LEU A 440 3.70 1.30 11.83
N ASP A 441 4.59 1.43 12.82
CA ASP A 441 4.38 0.94 14.19
C ASP A 441 3.34 1.76 14.99
#